data_c97acec7d4c00bd91d09c321206c7175
#
_entry.id   c97acec7d4c00bd91d09c321206c7175
#
_cell.length_a   1.000
_cell.length_b   1.000
_cell.length_c   1.000
_cell.angle_alpha   90.00
_cell.angle_beta   90.00
_cell.angle_gamma   90.00
#
_symmetry.space_group_name_H-M   'P 1'
#
loop_
_entity.id
_entity.type
_entity.pdbx_description
1 polymer ?
#
loop_
_entity_poly.entity_id
_entity_poly.type
_entity_poly.pdbx_seq_one_letter_code
_entity_poly.pdbx_strand_id
1 'polypeptide(L)'
;MKDLSVVVYTMKGCPFCTDFKEMLVKENIEFFDRDIEDYEEEYNLFVEVTNNDMIPALLVIEGNEEEHESFLYAPDRDYNELVEALDIIKEHRKKIGVI
;
A
#
# COMPACT_ATOMS: atom_id res chain seq x y z
N MET A 1 -14.29 -6.61 -15.19
CA MET A 1 -13.08 -7.12 -14.56
C MET A 1 -12.43 -6.03 -13.73
N LYS A 2 -12.13 -6.30 -12.47
CA LYS A 2 -11.51 -5.31 -11.60
C LYS A 2 -10.00 -5.37 -11.69
N ASP A 3 -9.38 -4.20 -11.73
CA ASP A 3 -7.93 -4.07 -11.67
C ASP A 3 -7.52 -3.82 -10.23
N LEU A 4 -6.29 -4.11 -9.92
CA LEU A 4 -5.72 -3.86 -8.61
C LEU A 4 -4.54 -2.91 -8.75
N SER A 5 -4.56 -1.83 -8.00
CA SER A 5 -3.43 -0.91 -7.89
C SER A 5 -2.93 -0.89 -6.47
N VAL A 6 -1.63 -1.03 -6.30
CA VAL A 6 -0.99 -1.03 -4.98
C VAL A 6 -0.10 0.19 -4.88
N VAL A 7 -0.31 1.00 -3.86
CA VAL A 7 0.49 2.21 -3.59
C VAL A 7 1.17 2.03 -2.25
N VAL A 8 2.47 2.27 -2.20
CA VAL A 8 3.24 2.20 -0.97
C VAL A 8 3.81 3.59 -0.69
N TYR A 9 3.46 4.14 0.45
CA TYR A 9 4.01 5.42 0.90
C TYR A 9 5.30 5.17 1.66
N THR A 10 6.37 5.80 1.21
CA THR A 10 7.72 5.55 1.70
C THR A 10 8.43 6.86 2.03
N MET A 11 9.61 6.74 2.62
CA MET A 11 10.47 7.88 2.91
C MET A 11 11.92 7.45 2.70
N LYS A 12 12.74 8.38 2.27
CA LYS A 12 14.18 8.13 2.11
C LYS A 12 14.78 7.79 3.47
N GLY A 13 15.65 6.77 3.48
CA GLY A 13 16.30 6.34 4.72
C GLY A 13 15.42 5.49 5.63
N CYS A 14 14.33 4.95 5.12
CA CYS A 14 13.44 4.06 5.86
C CYS A 14 13.78 2.59 5.54
N PRO A 15 14.44 1.86 6.46
CA PRO A 15 14.80 0.46 6.20
C PRO A 15 13.58 -0.44 5.95
N PHE A 16 12.51 -0.25 6.70
CA PHE A 16 11.30 -1.05 6.54
C PHE A 16 10.64 -0.79 5.17
N CYS A 17 10.72 0.43 4.67
CA CYS A 17 10.21 0.77 3.35
C CYS A 17 10.98 0.02 2.27
N THR A 18 12.30 0.01 2.38
CA THR A 18 13.17 -0.71 1.45
C THR A 18 12.87 -2.21 1.48
N ASP A 19 12.78 -2.78 2.68
CA ASP A 19 12.49 -4.20 2.85
C ASP A 19 11.14 -4.58 2.23
N PHE A 20 10.11 -3.75 2.44
CA PHE A 20 8.79 -4.02 1.89
C PHE A 20 8.79 -3.97 0.37
N LYS A 21 9.46 -2.99 -0.22
CA LYS A 21 9.58 -2.89 -1.68
C LYS A 21 10.28 -4.12 -2.26
N GLU A 22 11.33 -4.60 -1.60
CA GLU A 22 12.03 -5.81 -2.03
C GLU A 22 11.11 -7.03 -1.97
N MET A 23 10.30 -7.15 -0.92
CA MET A 23 9.33 -8.23 -0.80
C MET A 23 8.32 -8.22 -1.95
N LEU A 24 7.83 -7.04 -2.31
CA LEU A 24 6.87 -6.90 -3.41
C LEU A 24 7.50 -7.28 -4.75
N VAL A 25 8.74 -6.89 -5.00
CA VAL A 25 9.46 -7.26 -6.21
C VAL A 25 9.63 -8.78 -6.29
N LYS A 26 10.01 -9.42 -5.19
CA LYS A 26 10.18 -10.87 -5.12
C LYS A 26 8.89 -11.63 -5.45
N GLU A 27 7.75 -11.06 -5.03
CA GLU A 27 6.44 -11.67 -5.22
C GLU A 27 5.80 -11.28 -6.55
N ASN A 28 6.53 -10.57 -7.41
CA ASN A 28 6.04 -10.08 -8.70
C ASN A 28 4.77 -9.23 -8.57
N ILE A 29 4.71 -8.42 -7.52
CA ILE A 29 3.60 -7.50 -7.30
C ILE A 29 4.02 -6.12 -7.78
N GLU A 30 3.30 -5.59 -8.76
CA GLU A 30 3.52 -4.23 -9.23
C GLU A 30 2.97 -3.24 -8.21
N PHE A 31 3.70 -2.16 -7.99
CA PHE A 31 3.27 -1.14 -7.03
C PHE A 31 3.81 0.22 -7.43
N PHE A 32 3.16 1.25 -6.91
CA PHE A 32 3.61 2.63 -7.05
C PHE A 32 4.32 3.04 -5.76
N ASP A 33 5.60 3.36 -5.88
CA ASP A 33 6.40 3.84 -4.76
C ASP A 33 6.24 5.36 -4.68
N ARG A 34 5.55 5.83 -3.67
CA ARG A 34 5.31 7.27 -3.49
C ARG A 34 5.99 7.77 -2.23
N ASP A 35 7.08 8.51 -2.46
CA ASP A 35 7.80 9.16 -1.36
C ASP A 35 6.90 10.25 -0.76
N ILE A 36 6.77 10.27 0.56
CA ILE A 36 5.85 11.19 1.24
C ILE A 36 6.25 12.66 1.06
N GLU A 37 7.50 12.94 0.72
CA GLU A 37 7.93 14.32 0.45
C GLU A 37 7.43 14.78 -0.92
N ASP A 38 7.36 13.87 -1.89
CA ASP A 38 6.89 14.19 -3.24
C ASP A 38 5.36 14.17 -3.34
N TYR A 39 4.70 13.42 -2.47
CA TYR A 39 3.25 13.24 -2.46
C TYR A 39 2.64 13.71 -1.14
N GLU A 40 3.12 14.83 -0.64
CA GLU A 40 2.77 15.36 0.69
C GLU A 40 1.27 15.54 0.90
N GLU A 41 0.57 16.16 -0.04
CA GLU A 41 -0.87 16.39 0.09
C GLU A 41 -1.66 15.10 0.18
N GLU A 42 -1.32 14.14 -0.68
CA GLU A 42 -1.96 12.83 -0.70
C GLU A 42 -1.70 12.07 0.60
N TYR A 43 -0.46 12.09 1.06
CA TYR A 43 -0.10 11.40 2.29
C TYR A 43 -0.76 12.03 3.50
N ASN A 44 -0.88 13.36 3.54
CA ASN A 44 -1.55 14.04 4.65
C ASN A 44 -3.02 13.64 4.76
N LEU A 45 -3.69 13.45 3.63
CA LEU A 45 -5.06 12.93 3.63
C LEU A 45 -5.11 11.51 4.19
N PHE A 46 -4.14 10.68 3.82
CA PHE A 46 -4.02 9.32 4.35
C PHE A 46 -3.87 9.34 5.88
N VAL A 47 -3.00 10.19 6.39
CA VAL A 47 -2.77 10.35 7.84
C VAL A 47 -4.06 10.82 8.52
N GLU A 48 -4.76 11.76 7.92
CA GLU A 48 -6.00 12.29 8.48
C GLU A 48 -7.09 11.22 8.59
N VAL A 49 -7.24 10.40 7.54
CA VAL A 49 -8.25 9.34 7.51
C VAL A 49 -7.90 8.20 8.46
N THR A 50 -6.64 7.77 8.49
CA THR A 50 -6.20 6.64 9.31
C THR A 50 -5.82 7.02 10.74
N ASN A 51 -5.60 8.30 10.99
CA ASN A 51 -5.06 8.81 12.23
C ASN A 51 -3.71 8.14 12.57
N ASN A 52 -2.88 7.94 11.53
CA ASN A 52 -1.62 7.21 11.67
C ASN A 52 -0.61 7.75 10.66
N ASP A 53 0.58 8.11 11.13
CA ASP A 53 1.64 8.68 10.30
C ASP A 53 2.86 7.75 10.17
N MET A 54 2.68 6.49 10.45
CA MET A 54 3.76 5.49 10.32
C MET A 54 3.92 5.02 8.88
N ILE A 55 5.13 4.67 8.50
CA ILE A 55 5.46 4.14 7.18
C ILE A 55 6.29 2.86 7.31
N PRO A 56 6.28 1.98 6.31
CA PRO A 56 5.57 2.10 5.04
C PRO A 56 4.05 1.96 5.21
N ALA A 57 3.30 2.84 4.57
CA ALA A 57 1.84 2.78 4.57
C ALA A 57 1.36 2.21 3.24
N LEU A 58 0.21 1.56 3.25
CA LEU A 58 -0.30 0.82 2.11
C LEU A 58 -1.66 1.33 1.68
N LEU A 59 -1.81 1.59 0.39
CA LEU A 59 -3.09 1.92 -0.22
C LEU A 59 -3.37 0.92 -1.32
N VAL A 60 -4.50 0.24 -1.24
CA VAL A 60 -4.91 -0.72 -2.26
C VAL A 60 -6.18 -0.19 -2.93
N ILE A 61 -6.16 -0.12 -4.25
CA ILE A 61 -7.30 0.36 -5.03
C ILE A 61 -7.80 -0.78 -5.91
N GLU A 62 -9.07 -1.17 -5.73
CA GLU A 62 -9.73 -2.18 -6.55
C GLU A 62 -10.70 -1.50 -7.48
N GLY A 63 -10.62 -1.80 -8.78
CA GLY A 63 -11.54 -1.29 -9.75
C GLY A 63 -10.88 -0.58 -10.90
N ASN A 64 -11.63 0.30 -11.55
CA ASN A 64 -11.15 1.06 -12.70
C ASN A 64 -11.31 2.56 -12.47
N GLU A 65 -11.05 3.38 -13.48
CA GLU A 65 -11.13 4.84 -13.35
C GLU A 65 -12.53 5.35 -13.00
N GLU A 66 -13.56 4.65 -13.47
CA GLU A 66 -14.95 5.05 -13.26
C GLU A 66 -15.52 4.54 -11.94
N GLU A 67 -15.19 3.31 -11.57
CA GLU A 67 -15.67 2.70 -10.33
C GLU A 67 -14.50 2.03 -9.62
N HIS A 68 -14.16 2.53 -8.45
CA HIS A 68 -13.09 1.93 -7.65
C HIS A 68 -13.35 2.12 -6.16
N GLU A 69 -12.73 1.25 -5.38
CA GLU A 69 -12.73 1.34 -3.93
C GLU A 69 -11.29 1.44 -3.46
N SER A 70 -11.06 2.30 -2.48
CA SER A 70 -9.74 2.50 -1.89
C SER A 70 -9.72 1.92 -0.48
N PHE A 71 -8.67 1.15 -0.18
CA PHE A 71 -8.48 0.52 1.13
C PHE A 71 -7.16 1.01 1.70
N LEU A 72 -7.22 1.65 2.86
CA LEU A 72 -6.07 2.26 3.52
C LEU A 72 -5.61 1.38 4.68
N TYR A 73 -4.34 1.02 4.67
CA TYR A 73 -3.75 0.16 5.70
C TYR A 73 -2.51 0.84 6.27
N ALA A 74 -2.48 0.97 7.59
CA ALA A 74 -1.39 1.66 8.28
C ALA A 74 -0.69 0.72 9.26
N PRO A 75 0.63 0.90 9.45
CA PRO A 75 1.36 0.13 10.44
C PRO A 75 0.78 0.31 11.84
N ASP A 76 0.85 -0.75 12.64
CA ASP A 76 0.39 -0.77 14.02
C ASP A 76 -1.13 -0.66 14.19
N ARG A 77 -1.83 -0.29 13.13
CA ARG A 77 -3.29 -0.27 13.10
C ARG A 77 -3.84 -1.52 12.39
N ASP A 78 -3.30 -1.82 11.22
CA ASP A 78 -3.80 -2.89 10.35
C ASP A 78 -2.82 -4.03 10.20
N TYR A 79 -1.53 -3.79 10.43
CA TYR A 79 -0.50 -4.81 10.41
C TYR A 79 0.68 -4.39 11.28
N ASN A 80 1.39 -5.36 11.84
CA ASN A 80 2.56 -5.11 12.67
C ASN A 80 3.85 -5.48 11.94
N GLU A 81 3.79 -6.50 11.09
CA GLU A 81 4.94 -6.97 10.34
C GLU A 81 4.70 -6.83 8.84
N LEU A 82 5.79 -6.67 8.08
CA LEU A 82 5.72 -6.50 6.63
C LEU A 82 5.07 -7.69 5.92
N VAL A 83 5.28 -8.90 6.44
CA VAL A 83 4.65 -10.09 5.87
C VAL A 83 3.12 -10.02 5.98
N GLU A 84 2.63 -9.41 7.04
CA GLU A 84 1.18 -9.21 7.21
C GLU A 84 0.64 -8.23 6.18
N ALA A 85 1.38 -7.16 5.89
CA ALA A 85 1.01 -6.21 4.83
C ALA A 85 1.00 -6.90 3.46
N LEU A 86 1.97 -7.75 3.21
CA LEU A 86 2.02 -8.55 1.98
C LEU A 86 0.80 -9.46 1.87
N ASP A 87 0.41 -10.10 2.96
CA ASP A 87 -0.76 -10.99 2.98
C ASP A 87 -2.05 -10.22 2.66
N ILE A 88 -2.17 -8.97 3.12
CA ILE A 88 -3.31 -8.10 2.80
C ILE A 88 -3.41 -7.92 1.28
N ILE A 89 -2.30 -7.63 0.62
CA ILE A 89 -2.27 -7.47 -0.84
C ILE A 89 -2.67 -8.78 -1.53
N LYS A 90 -2.15 -9.89 -1.06
CA LYS A 90 -2.46 -11.21 -1.63
C LYS A 90 -3.95 -11.55 -1.50
N GLU A 91 -4.58 -11.17 -0.38
CA GLU A 91 -6.01 -11.37 -0.20
C GLU A 91 -6.84 -10.55 -1.20
N HIS A 92 -6.44 -9.30 -1.45
CA HIS A 92 -7.09 -8.49 -2.48
C HIS A 92 -6.95 -9.11 -3.87
N ARG A 93 -5.77 -9.65 -4.18
CA ARG A 93 -5.52 -10.31 -5.48
C ARG A 93 -6.43 -11.52 -5.66
N LYS A 94 -6.61 -12.32 -4.62
CA LYS A 94 -7.51 -13.47 -4.65
C LYS A 94 -8.96 -13.04 -4.86
N LYS A 95 -9.36 -12.00 -4.15
CA LYS A 95 -10.73 -11.50 -4.19
C LYS A 95 -11.15 -11.05 -5.58
N ILE A 96 -10.27 -10.39 -6.30
CA ILE A 96 -10.58 -9.88 -7.65
C ILE A 96 -10.16 -10.84 -8.76
N GLY A 97 -9.58 -11.97 -8.41
CA GLY A 97 -9.18 -12.99 -9.37
C GLY A 97 -7.85 -12.76 -10.07
N VAL A 98 -7.03 -11.85 -9.57
CA VAL A 98 -5.66 -11.65 -10.06
C VAL A 98 -4.76 -12.64 -9.35
N ILE A 99 -3.94 -13.34 -10.12
CA ILE A 99 -3.02 -14.34 -9.58
C ILE A 99 -1.59 -13.87 -9.68
#